data_d3707c52f37c4d5c7b861eb4b1306d9f
#
_entry.id   d3707c52f37c4d5c7b861eb4b1306d9f
#
_cell.length_a   1.000
_cell.length_b   1.000
_cell.length_c   1.000
_cell.angle_alpha   90.00
_cell.angle_beta   90.00
_cell.angle_gamma   90.00
#
_symmetry.space_group_name_H-M   'P 1'
#
loop_
_entity.id
_entity.type
_entity.pdbx_description
1 polymer ?
#
loop_
_entity_poly.entity_id
_entity_poly.type
_entity_poly.pdbx_seq_one_letter_code
_entity_poly.pdbx_strand_id
1 'polypeptide(L)'
;MAFVKLKSAMKEKFKEVGIRVARGRVIGDYQDALGLCHEYGFPVCIKPDSGVGAAATHKIRSEEELGHFFHVKNPYESYILEEFIDGKIVTYDGLTDANGNILFDATLVYEKAVLETVEKNADMFYYVDRNMPDDLREIGTKLLQAFNVRERFFHFEFFRLPDGSLVALEANLRPPGGHTMDMWNWANDADLYAAYGELVATGNFTAQMHFPYYCCYVSRKGVHPYRFTHEEVMARYGGNVVLFEEMPGIFAAIMGDFGYVIRAAEYQELMDIIHMISVTE
;
A
#
# COMPACT_ATOMS: atom_id res chain seq x y z
N MET A 1 6.40 -19.08 -10.12
CA MET A 1 6.28 -17.76 -9.46
C MET A 1 6.37 -16.56 -10.43
N ALA A 2 6.16 -16.74 -11.73
CA ALA A 2 6.14 -15.63 -12.69
C ALA A 2 4.97 -14.65 -12.43
N PHE A 3 3.84 -15.16 -11.96
CA PHE A 3 2.61 -14.41 -11.69
C PHE A 3 2.68 -13.42 -10.53
N VAL A 4 3.71 -13.42 -9.68
CA VAL A 4 3.95 -12.39 -8.65
C VAL A 4 5.05 -11.41 -9.06
N LYS A 5 5.64 -11.55 -10.25
CA LYS A 5 6.68 -10.66 -10.76
C LYS A 5 6.18 -9.74 -11.86
N LEU A 6 5.22 -10.23 -12.67
CA LEU A 6 4.63 -9.49 -13.78
C LEU A 6 3.20 -9.09 -13.45
N LYS A 7 2.90 -7.79 -13.51
CA LYS A 7 1.56 -7.26 -13.24
C LYS A 7 0.52 -7.83 -14.20
N SER A 8 0.89 -8.01 -15.46
CA SER A 8 0.05 -8.67 -16.47
C SER A 8 -0.34 -10.10 -16.08
N ALA A 9 0.63 -10.91 -15.65
CA ALA A 9 0.37 -12.30 -15.22
C ALA A 9 -0.45 -12.34 -13.90
N MET A 10 -0.19 -11.41 -12.99
CA MET A 10 -0.93 -11.27 -11.75
C MET A 10 -2.40 -10.95 -12.01
N LYS A 11 -2.69 -10.05 -12.96
CA LYS A 11 -4.07 -9.70 -13.37
C LYS A 11 -4.83 -10.91 -13.90
N GLU A 12 -4.20 -11.75 -14.71
CA GLU A 12 -4.86 -12.97 -15.21
C GLU A 12 -5.19 -13.89 -14.03
N LYS A 13 -4.30 -14.01 -13.05
CA LYS A 13 -4.55 -14.79 -11.85
C LYS A 13 -5.73 -14.27 -11.01
N PHE A 14 -5.87 -12.95 -10.86
CA PHE A 14 -7.02 -12.35 -10.22
C PHE A 14 -8.34 -12.65 -10.96
N LYS A 15 -8.32 -12.53 -12.29
CA LYS A 15 -9.48 -12.85 -13.14
C LYS A 15 -9.91 -14.32 -13.04
N GLU A 16 -8.95 -15.27 -13.00
CA GLU A 16 -9.23 -16.69 -12.85
C GLU A 16 -10.06 -17.01 -11.62
N VAL A 17 -9.91 -16.24 -10.54
CA VAL A 17 -10.67 -16.42 -9.29
C VAL A 17 -11.84 -15.45 -9.16
N GLY A 18 -12.21 -14.77 -10.25
CA GLY A 18 -13.38 -13.91 -10.33
C GLY A 18 -13.23 -12.56 -9.63
N ILE A 19 -11.99 -12.09 -9.40
CA ILE A 19 -11.72 -10.80 -8.76
C ILE A 19 -11.58 -9.72 -9.83
N ARG A 20 -12.29 -8.60 -9.64
CA ARG A 20 -12.22 -7.45 -10.51
C ARG A 20 -10.80 -6.83 -10.48
N VAL A 21 -10.30 -6.50 -11.66
CA VAL A 21 -9.05 -5.76 -11.86
C VAL A 21 -9.31 -4.56 -12.76
N ALA A 22 -8.45 -3.55 -12.73
CA ALA A 22 -8.48 -2.47 -13.71
C ALA A 22 -8.37 -3.05 -15.13
N ARG A 23 -9.18 -2.56 -16.09
CA ARG A 23 -9.02 -2.92 -17.51
C ARG A 23 -7.64 -2.50 -17.97
N GLY A 24 -6.98 -3.30 -18.78
CA GLY A 24 -5.66 -2.95 -19.28
C GLY A 24 -4.84 -4.15 -19.68
N ARG A 25 -3.75 -3.89 -20.39
CA ARG A 25 -2.81 -4.89 -20.89
C ARG A 25 -1.43 -4.29 -21.17
N VAL A 26 -0.48 -5.15 -21.43
CA VAL A 26 0.83 -4.75 -21.93
C VAL A 26 0.65 -4.02 -23.29
N ILE A 27 1.36 -2.90 -23.44
CA ILE A 27 1.35 -2.06 -24.64
C ILE A 27 2.60 -2.29 -25.48
N GLY A 28 2.44 -2.27 -26.80
CA GLY A 28 3.54 -2.41 -27.76
C GLY A 28 4.16 -1.06 -28.10
N ASP A 29 3.42 -0.21 -28.77
CA ASP A 29 3.88 1.07 -29.28
C ASP A 29 2.90 2.22 -28.93
N TYR A 30 3.19 3.42 -29.43
CA TYR A 30 2.37 4.61 -29.18
C TYR A 30 0.94 4.44 -29.72
N GLN A 31 0.77 3.89 -30.93
CA GLN A 31 -0.55 3.76 -31.56
C GLN A 31 -1.41 2.74 -30.81
N ASP A 32 -0.82 1.65 -30.36
CA ASP A 32 -1.46 0.65 -29.51
C ASP A 32 -1.94 1.26 -28.19
N ALA A 33 -1.08 2.03 -27.53
CA ALA A 33 -1.41 2.73 -26.27
C ALA A 33 -2.50 3.81 -26.48
N LEU A 34 -2.42 4.58 -27.57
CA LEU A 34 -3.41 5.60 -27.93
C LEU A 34 -4.80 4.98 -28.15
N GLY A 35 -4.86 3.83 -28.81
CA GLY A 35 -6.10 3.09 -28.99
C GLY A 35 -6.76 2.73 -27.66
N LEU A 36 -5.98 2.27 -26.67
CA LEU A 36 -6.48 1.99 -25.32
C LEU A 36 -6.92 3.26 -24.58
N CYS A 37 -6.18 4.37 -24.73
CA CYS A 37 -6.58 5.65 -24.14
C CYS A 37 -7.94 6.12 -24.68
N HIS A 38 -8.22 5.93 -25.97
CA HIS A 38 -9.51 6.26 -26.55
C HIS A 38 -10.62 5.31 -26.08
N GLU A 39 -10.30 4.03 -25.85
CA GLU A 39 -11.25 3.04 -25.34
C GLU A 39 -11.63 3.29 -23.87
N TYR A 40 -10.63 3.61 -23.01
CA TYR A 40 -10.85 3.75 -21.57
C TYR A 40 -11.22 5.18 -21.17
N GLY A 41 -10.84 6.16 -21.96
CA GLY A 41 -10.87 7.58 -21.60
C GLY A 41 -9.67 7.98 -20.72
N PHE A 42 -9.32 9.26 -20.78
CA PHE A 42 -8.33 9.82 -19.86
C PHE A 42 -8.94 10.16 -18.49
N PRO A 43 -8.18 10.07 -17.40
CA PRO A 43 -6.81 9.61 -17.32
C PRO A 43 -6.66 8.09 -17.40
N VAL A 44 -5.47 7.63 -17.80
CA VAL A 44 -5.02 6.23 -17.70
C VAL A 44 -3.76 6.14 -16.87
N CYS A 45 -3.41 4.92 -16.40
CA CYS A 45 -2.15 4.64 -15.72
C CYS A 45 -1.23 3.81 -16.61
N ILE A 46 0.05 4.21 -16.71
CA ILE A 46 1.10 3.39 -17.34
C ILE A 46 2.17 3.10 -16.28
N LYS A 47 2.54 1.84 -16.16
CA LYS A 47 3.55 1.39 -15.20
C LYS A 47 4.37 0.25 -15.79
N PRO A 48 5.63 0.02 -15.36
CA PRO A 48 6.39 -1.16 -15.76
C PRO A 48 5.62 -2.43 -15.40
N ASP A 49 5.62 -3.41 -16.32
CA ASP A 49 4.98 -4.72 -16.07
C ASP A 49 5.70 -5.49 -14.96
N SER A 50 7.02 -5.26 -14.79
CA SER A 50 7.83 -5.80 -13.71
C SER A 50 8.29 -4.71 -12.74
N GLY A 51 8.56 -5.06 -11.50
CA GLY A 51 9.02 -4.14 -10.44
C GLY A 51 7.95 -3.89 -9.38
N VAL A 52 8.35 -3.17 -8.33
CA VAL A 52 7.54 -2.88 -7.15
C VAL A 52 7.48 -1.38 -6.89
N GLY A 53 6.38 -0.94 -6.28
CA GLY A 53 6.18 0.45 -5.84
C GLY A 53 5.60 1.37 -6.90
N ALA A 54 5.08 2.51 -6.43
CA ALA A 54 4.37 3.49 -7.26
C ALA A 54 5.30 4.49 -8.00
N ALA A 55 6.59 4.52 -7.68
CA ALA A 55 7.52 5.55 -8.17
C ALA A 55 7.68 5.58 -9.70
N ALA A 56 7.43 4.47 -10.38
CA ALA A 56 7.46 4.36 -11.84
C ALA A 56 6.06 4.33 -12.48
N THR A 57 5.01 4.70 -11.74
CA THR A 57 3.65 4.79 -12.26
C THR A 57 3.40 6.18 -12.80
N HIS A 58 2.96 6.26 -14.06
CA HIS A 58 2.62 7.50 -14.75
C HIS A 58 1.11 7.60 -14.94
N LYS A 59 0.50 8.66 -14.39
CA LYS A 59 -0.88 9.04 -14.69
C LYS A 59 -0.87 9.92 -15.93
N ILE A 60 -1.47 9.43 -17.00
CA ILE A 60 -1.52 10.09 -18.32
C ILE A 60 -2.89 10.70 -18.49
N ARG A 61 -2.96 12.01 -18.69
CA ARG A 61 -4.20 12.81 -18.73
C ARG A 61 -4.58 13.29 -20.13
N SER A 62 -3.63 13.17 -21.08
CA SER A 62 -3.82 13.63 -22.45
C SER A 62 -2.93 12.87 -23.44
N GLU A 63 -3.23 13.01 -24.73
CA GLU A 63 -2.38 12.47 -25.80
C GLU A 63 -0.97 13.09 -25.79
N GLU A 64 -0.85 14.37 -25.39
CA GLU A 64 0.44 15.04 -25.24
C GLU A 64 1.30 14.39 -24.16
N GLU A 65 0.72 14.11 -22.97
CA GLU A 65 1.40 13.40 -21.89
C GLU A 65 1.78 11.96 -22.32
N LEU A 66 0.92 11.30 -23.10
CA LEU A 66 1.24 9.99 -23.67
C LEU A 66 2.43 10.07 -24.62
N GLY A 67 2.47 11.08 -25.50
CA GLY A 67 3.59 11.32 -26.41
C GLY A 67 4.89 11.56 -25.65
N HIS A 68 4.83 12.39 -24.60
CA HIS A 68 5.99 12.64 -23.73
C HIS A 68 6.48 11.33 -23.06
N PHE A 69 5.57 10.54 -22.50
CA PHE A 69 5.92 9.24 -21.90
C PHE A 69 6.68 8.36 -22.89
N PHE A 70 6.20 8.20 -24.13
CA PHE A 70 6.86 7.39 -25.13
C PHE A 70 8.24 7.93 -25.55
N HIS A 71 8.46 9.24 -25.41
CA HIS A 71 9.76 9.86 -25.68
C HIS A 71 10.79 9.57 -24.57
N VAL A 72 10.35 9.50 -23.30
CA VAL A 72 11.26 9.38 -22.15
C VAL A 72 11.32 7.98 -21.53
N LYS A 73 10.37 7.08 -21.84
CA LYS A 73 10.30 5.73 -21.26
C LYS A 73 11.55 4.93 -21.56
N ASN A 74 11.91 4.02 -20.67
CA ASN A 74 12.97 3.04 -20.92
C ASN A 74 12.57 2.10 -22.07
N PRO A 75 13.29 2.07 -23.20
CA PRO A 75 12.93 1.24 -24.34
C PRO A 75 13.12 -0.28 -24.10
N TYR A 76 13.82 -0.67 -23.05
CA TYR A 76 14.09 -2.06 -22.68
C TYR A 76 13.10 -2.62 -21.67
N GLU A 77 12.14 -1.80 -21.21
CA GLU A 77 11.12 -2.21 -20.27
C GLU A 77 9.78 -2.43 -20.97
N SER A 78 9.07 -3.46 -20.51
CA SER A 78 7.67 -3.70 -20.87
C SER A 78 6.76 -2.91 -19.95
N TYR A 79 5.74 -2.26 -20.52
CA TYR A 79 4.80 -1.44 -19.76
C TYR A 79 3.38 -1.96 -19.92
N ILE A 80 2.60 -1.88 -18.83
CA ILE A 80 1.16 -2.12 -18.83
C ILE A 80 0.44 -0.77 -18.76
N LEU A 81 -0.57 -0.61 -19.64
CA LEU A 81 -1.52 0.51 -19.57
C LEU A 81 -2.83 0.01 -18.99
N GLU A 82 -3.36 0.75 -18.04
CA GLU A 82 -4.60 0.43 -17.31
C GLU A 82 -5.53 1.65 -17.27
N GLU A 83 -6.85 1.40 -17.21
CA GLU A 83 -7.78 2.44 -16.81
C GLU A 83 -7.39 2.99 -15.43
N PHE A 84 -7.60 4.28 -15.23
CA PHE A 84 -7.38 4.89 -13.92
C PHE A 84 -8.53 4.51 -12.97
N ILE A 85 -8.18 3.98 -11.81
CA ILE A 85 -9.14 3.66 -10.76
C ILE A 85 -9.08 4.74 -9.69
N ASP A 86 -10.19 5.43 -9.48
CA ASP A 86 -10.35 6.40 -8.39
C ASP A 86 -10.94 5.70 -7.16
N GLY A 87 -10.10 5.39 -6.20
CA GLY A 87 -10.46 4.64 -5.01
C GLY A 87 -9.41 4.76 -3.90
N LYS A 88 -9.81 4.52 -2.65
CA LYS A 88 -8.89 4.43 -1.52
C LYS A 88 -8.15 3.09 -1.56
N ILE A 89 -6.85 3.12 -1.28
CA ILE A 89 -6.07 1.88 -1.16
C ILE A 89 -6.35 1.26 0.21
N VAL A 90 -6.74 -0.01 0.18
CA VAL A 90 -6.85 -0.89 1.35
C VAL A 90 -6.08 -2.17 1.10
N THR A 91 -5.59 -2.81 2.15
CA THR A 91 -4.78 -4.01 2.00
C THR A 91 -5.34 -5.18 2.77
N TYR A 92 -5.07 -6.38 2.29
CA TYR A 92 -5.21 -7.61 3.06
C TYR A 92 -3.84 -8.22 3.26
N ASP A 93 -3.40 -8.21 4.49
CA ASP A 93 -2.04 -8.55 4.90
C ASP A 93 -2.06 -9.68 5.92
N GLY A 94 -0.91 -10.29 6.15
CA GLY A 94 -0.76 -11.26 7.21
C GLY A 94 0.37 -12.26 7.00
N LEU A 95 0.26 -13.38 7.70
CA LEU A 95 1.22 -14.47 7.69
C LEU A 95 0.50 -15.82 7.61
N THR A 96 1.01 -16.73 6.79
CA THR A 96 0.55 -18.12 6.72
C THR A 96 1.58 -19.10 7.27
N ASP A 97 1.10 -20.23 7.80
CA ASP A 97 1.95 -21.39 8.15
C ASP A 97 2.33 -22.23 6.91
N ALA A 98 3.08 -23.31 7.12
CA ALA A 98 3.51 -24.25 6.06
C ALA A 98 2.33 -24.96 5.37
N ASN A 99 1.17 -25.05 6.01
CA ASN A 99 -0.04 -25.65 5.45
C ASN A 99 -0.91 -24.62 4.72
N GLY A 100 -0.60 -23.32 4.84
CA GLY A 100 -1.38 -22.22 4.27
C GLY A 100 -2.50 -21.74 5.20
N ASN A 101 -2.51 -22.16 6.47
CA ASN A 101 -3.42 -21.58 7.45
C ASN A 101 -2.98 -20.17 7.80
N ILE A 102 -3.94 -19.26 7.96
CA ILE A 102 -3.69 -17.87 8.34
C ILE A 102 -3.39 -17.84 9.85
N LEU A 103 -2.20 -17.36 10.22
CA LEU A 103 -1.77 -17.20 11.60
C LEU A 103 -2.25 -15.88 12.20
N PHE A 104 -2.23 -14.83 11.40
CA PHE A 104 -2.95 -13.58 11.64
C PHE A 104 -3.25 -12.89 10.32
N ASP A 105 -4.24 -12.02 10.31
CA ASP A 105 -4.51 -11.09 9.23
C ASP A 105 -4.64 -9.65 9.76
N ALA A 106 -4.33 -8.69 8.88
CA ALA A 106 -4.36 -7.26 9.15
C ALA A 106 -4.79 -6.50 7.91
N THR A 107 -5.22 -5.26 8.09
CA THR A 107 -5.53 -4.35 6.98
C THR A 107 -4.89 -2.98 7.22
N LEU A 108 -4.38 -2.39 6.16
CA LEU A 108 -3.94 -1.01 6.13
C LEU A 108 -4.94 -0.19 5.33
N VAL A 109 -5.15 1.04 5.78
CA VAL A 109 -5.95 2.03 5.06
C VAL A 109 -5.06 3.21 4.73
N TYR A 110 -4.95 3.51 3.43
CA TYR A 110 -4.25 4.68 2.93
C TYR A 110 -5.28 5.77 2.63
N GLU A 111 -5.16 6.91 3.30
CA GLU A 111 -6.11 8.01 3.07
C GLU A 111 -5.96 8.62 1.69
N LYS A 112 -4.72 8.69 1.18
CA LYS A 112 -4.40 9.13 -0.19
C LYS A 112 -3.65 8.03 -0.92
N ALA A 113 -3.92 7.88 -2.21
CA ALA A 113 -3.12 7.00 -3.04
C ALA A 113 -1.65 7.46 -3.06
N VAL A 114 -0.71 6.52 -3.00
CA VAL A 114 0.74 6.82 -3.01
C VAL A 114 1.11 7.67 -4.24
N LEU A 115 0.51 7.39 -5.39
CA LEU A 115 0.72 8.17 -6.62
C LEU A 115 0.32 9.64 -6.44
N GLU A 116 -0.83 9.91 -5.84
CA GLU A 116 -1.29 11.28 -5.58
C GLU A 116 -0.39 12.01 -4.58
N THR A 117 0.09 11.31 -3.56
CA THR A 117 1.05 11.85 -2.58
C THR A 117 2.32 12.33 -3.26
N VAL A 118 2.87 11.53 -4.19
CA VAL A 118 4.07 11.89 -4.95
C VAL A 118 3.78 13.05 -5.92
N GLU A 119 2.71 12.99 -6.70
CA GLU A 119 2.38 14.04 -7.70
C GLU A 119 2.13 15.41 -7.05
N LYS A 120 1.46 15.44 -5.91
CA LYS A 120 1.11 16.69 -5.21
C LYS A 120 2.16 17.10 -4.18
N ASN A 121 3.25 16.35 -4.06
CA ASN A 121 4.24 16.52 -2.99
C ASN A 121 3.57 16.61 -1.59
N ALA A 122 2.50 15.85 -1.37
CA ALA A 122 1.71 15.90 -0.15
C ALA A 122 2.31 14.99 0.94
N ASP A 123 1.92 15.23 2.18
CA ASP A 123 2.19 14.29 3.26
C ASP A 123 1.37 13.03 3.08
N MET A 124 1.94 11.91 3.51
CA MET A 124 1.30 10.61 3.51
C MET A 124 0.95 10.19 4.93
N PHE A 125 -0.22 9.59 5.10
CA PHE A 125 -0.46 8.74 6.25
C PHE A 125 -1.23 7.49 5.84
N TYR A 126 -0.94 6.41 6.55
CA TYR A 126 -1.66 5.15 6.47
C TYR A 126 -1.67 4.49 7.85
N TYR A 127 -2.71 3.75 8.14
CA TYR A 127 -2.88 3.15 9.46
C TYR A 127 -3.33 1.70 9.40
N VAL A 128 -2.97 0.96 10.44
CA VAL A 128 -3.49 -0.37 10.75
C VAL A 128 -4.90 -0.18 11.30
N ASP A 129 -5.91 -0.67 10.57
CA ASP A 129 -7.28 -0.67 11.08
C ASP A 129 -7.48 -1.88 12.00
N ARG A 130 -8.20 -1.67 13.09
CA ARG A 130 -8.58 -2.72 14.05
C ARG A 130 -9.68 -3.62 13.52
N ASN A 131 -10.44 -3.14 12.54
CA ASN A 131 -11.59 -3.82 11.97
C ASN A 131 -11.27 -4.31 10.56
N MET A 132 -11.08 -5.62 10.41
CA MET A 132 -10.94 -6.23 9.09
C MET A 132 -12.31 -6.35 8.42
N PRO A 133 -12.55 -5.69 7.25
CA PRO A 133 -13.79 -5.85 6.51
C PRO A 133 -13.98 -7.30 6.01
N ASP A 134 -15.18 -7.84 6.18
CA ASP A 134 -15.47 -9.24 5.81
C ASP A 134 -15.29 -9.51 4.31
N ASP A 135 -15.68 -8.58 3.44
CA ASP A 135 -15.50 -8.68 1.99
C ASP A 135 -14.02 -8.70 1.58
N LEU A 136 -13.19 -7.92 2.28
CA LEU A 136 -11.75 -7.88 2.05
C LEU A 136 -11.09 -9.19 2.49
N ARG A 137 -11.49 -9.72 3.64
CA ARG A 137 -11.03 -11.03 4.14
C ARG A 137 -11.45 -12.17 3.22
N GLU A 138 -12.68 -12.15 2.72
CA GLU A 138 -13.18 -13.17 1.79
C GLU A 138 -12.35 -13.19 0.50
N ILE A 139 -12.15 -12.02 -0.13
CA ILE A 139 -11.37 -11.88 -1.35
C ILE A 139 -9.91 -12.26 -1.10
N GLY A 140 -9.31 -11.76 -0.02
CA GLY A 140 -7.95 -12.06 0.35
C GLY A 140 -7.69 -13.54 0.58
N THR A 141 -8.62 -14.24 1.25
CA THR A 141 -8.53 -15.69 1.46
C THR A 141 -8.57 -16.47 0.14
N LYS A 142 -9.43 -16.07 -0.80
CA LYS A 142 -9.45 -16.65 -2.16
C LYS A 142 -8.10 -16.48 -2.87
N LEU A 143 -7.48 -15.32 -2.72
CA LEU A 143 -6.16 -15.04 -3.30
C LEU A 143 -5.07 -15.89 -2.65
N LEU A 144 -5.06 -16.05 -1.33
CA LEU A 144 -4.10 -16.92 -0.64
C LEU A 144 -4.13 -18.35 -1.21
N GLN A 145 -5.32 -18.88 -1.45
CA GLN A 145 -5.50 -20.19 -2.06
C GLN A 145 -5.01 -20.21 -3.52
N ALA A 146 -5.40 -19.22 -4.33
CA ALA A 146 -5.04 -19.13 -5.74
C ALA A 146 -3.53 -18.99 -5.97
N PHE A 147 -2.85 -18.23 -5.10
CA PHE A 147 -1.40 -18.06 -5.14
C PHE A 147 -0.64 -19.15 -4.38
N ASN A 148 -1.35 -20.07 -3.72
CA ASN A 148 -0.77 -21.14 -2.88
C ASN A 148 0.25 -20.59 -1.88
N VAL A 149 -0.17 -19.56 -1.13
CA VAL A 149 0.69 -18.86 -0.16
C VAL A 149 0.92 -19.75 1.05
N ARG A 150 2.19 -20.06 1.36
CA ARG A 150 2.58 -20.94 2.47
C ARG A 150 3.84 -20.42 3.14
N GLU A 151 3.86 -20.48 4.47
CA GLU A 151 4.99 -20.15 5.34
C GLU A 151 5.64 -18.80 4.99
N ARG A 152 4.81 -17.77 4.76
CA ARG A 152 5.29 -16.44 4.41
C ARG A 152 4.28 -15.35 4.68
N PHE A 153 4.80 -14.14 4.78
CA PHE A 153 3.99 -12.93 4.74
C PHE A 153 3.35 -12.73 3.37
N PHE A 154 2.19 -12.09 3.38
CA PHE A 154 1.49 -11.64 2.19
C PHE A 154 1.02 -10.21 2.36
N HIS A 155 0.94 -9.49 1.25
CA HIS A 155 0.51 -8.10 1.15
C HIS A 155 -0.24 -7.92 -0.15
N PHE A 156 -1.57 -7.89 -0.09
CA PHE A 156 -2.47 -7.74 -1.22
C PHE A 156 -3.12 -6.38 -1.19
N GLU A 157 -3.00 -5.62 -2.27
CA GLU A 157 -3.51 -4.25 -2.38
C GLU A 157 -4.77 -4.21 -3.23
N PHE A 158 -5.73 -3.40 -2.81
CA PHE A 158 -7.00 -3.19 -3.50
C PHE A 158 -7.36 -1.70 -3.50
N PHE A 159 -8.07 -1.27 -4.52
CA PHE A 159 -8.85 -0.05 -4.48
C PHE A 159 -10.23 -0.34 -3.91
N ARG A 160 -10.62 0.38 -2.87
CA ARG A 160 -12.00 0.46 -2.37
C ARG A 160 -12.68 1.62 -3.07
N LEU A 161 -13.66 1.33 -3.93
CA LEU A 161 -14.40 2.35 -4.65
C LEU A 161 -15.46 3.01 -3.76
N PRO A 162 -16.02 4.18 -4.17
CA PRO A 162 -17.08 4.86 -3.40
C PRO A 162 -18.35 4.00 -3.21
N ASP A 163 -18.64 3.06 -4.11
CA ASP A 163 -19.76 2.11 -4.00
C ASP A 163 -19.46 0.92 -3.08
N GLY A 164 -18.28 0.90 -2.46
CA GLY A 164 -17.81 -0.16 -1.59
C GLY A 164 -17.16 -1.34 -2.30
N SER A 165 -17.22 -1.43 -3.63
CA SER A 165 -16.61 -2.55 -4.36
C SER A 165 -15.08 -2.51 -4.33
N LEU A 166 -14.46 -3.70 -4.45
CA LEU A 166 -13.01 -3.87 -4.47
C LEU A 166 -12.51 -4.12 -5.89
N VAL A 167 -11.38 -3.49 -6.23
CA VAL A 167 -10.62 -3.74 -7.47
C VAL A 167 -9.20 -4.12 -7.06
N ALA A 168 -8.74 -5.32 -7.42
CA ALA A 168 -7.40 -5.76 -7.07
C ALA A 168 -6.34 -4.93 -7.81
N LEU A 169 -5.31 -4.53 -7.06
CA LEU A 169 -4.21 -3.72 -7.56
C LEU A 169 -2.92 -4.55 -7.67
N GLU A 170 -2.47 -5.14 -6.57
CA GLU A 170 -1.20 -5.87 -6.52
C GLU A 170 -1.24 -6.99 -5.46
N ALA A 171 -0.47 -8.07 -5.70
CA ALA A 171 -0.25 -9.13 -4.73
C ALA A 171 1.26 -9.34 -4.52
N ASN A 172 1.71 -9.11 -3.30
CA ASN A 172 3.08 -9.29 -2.88
C ASN A 172 3.18 -10.42 -1.86
N LEU A 173 4.12 -11.38 -2.10
CA LEU A 173 4.36 -12.50 -1.19
C LEU A 173 5.58 -12.22 -0.30
N ARG A 174 5.50 -11.12 0.42
CA ARG A 174 6.49 -10.58 1.34
C ARG A 174 5.81 -9.64 2.34
N PRO A 175 6.49 -9.22 3.44
CA PRO A 175 5.99 -8.13 4.26
C PRO A 175 5.77 -6.85 3.45
N PRO A 176 4.81 -5.99 3.82
CA PRO A 176 4.69 -4.64 3.27
C PRO A 176 5.96 -3.82 3.50
N GLY A 177 6.10 -2.73 2.77
CA GLY A 177 7.20 -1.79 2.95
C GLY A 177 7.00 -0.83 4.12
N GLY A 178 7.96 0.10 4.27
CA GLY A 178 7.95 1.10 5.33
C GLY A 178 8.00 0.48 6.73
N HIS A 179 7.33 1.12 7.68
CA HIS A 179 7.28 0.70 9.09
C HIS A 179 6.15 -0.30 9.41
N THR A 180 5.54 -0.93 8.40
CA THR A 180 4.31 -1.72 8.62
C THR A 180 4.49 -2.88 9.60
N MET A 181 5.63 -3.60 9.52
CA MET A 181 5.92 -4.66 10.49
C MET A 181 6.02 -4.13 11.92
N ASP A 182 6.68 -2.98 12.09
CA ASP A 182 6.80 -2.32 13.39
C ASP A 182 5.44 -1.78 13.86
N MET A 183 4.63 -1.24 12.94
CA MET A 183 3.26 -0.80 13.24
C MET A 183 2.40 -1.96 13.73
N TRP A 184 2.52 -3.16 13.16
CA TRP A 184 1.83 -4.35 13.67
C TRP A 184 2.31 -4.74 15.07
N ASN A 185 3.63 -4.64 15.33
CA ASN A 185 4.18 -4.88 16.65
C ASN A 185 3.59 -3.91 17.69
N TRP A 186 3.60 -2.61 17.39
CA TRP A 186 3.05 -1.59 18.30
C TRP A 186 1.54 -1.64 18.43
N ALA A 187 0.81 -2.05 17.36
CA ALA A 187 -0.64 -2.23 17.42
C ALA A 187 -1.05 -3.41 18.33
N ASN A 188 -0.12 -4.35 18.61
CA ASN A 188 -0.39 -5.58 19.35
C ASN A 188 0.43 -5.77 20.63
N ASP A 189 1.38 -4.87 20.92
CA ASP A 189 2.42 -5.08 21.94
C ASP A 189 3.13 -6.45 21.75
N ALA A 190 3.45 -6.82 20.51
CA ALA A 190 4.02 -8.09 20.09
C ALA A 190 5.39 -7.92 19.41
N ASP A 191 6.11 -9.02 19.24
CA ASP A 191 7.34 -9.08 18.43
C ASP A 191 7.17 -10.10 17.29
N LEU A 192 6.70 -9.62 16.14
CA LEU A 192 6.51 -10.44 14.94
C LEU A 192 7.82 -10.91 14.31
N TYR A 193 8.93 -10.20 14.57
CA TYR A 193 10.24 -10.63 14.06
C TYR A 193 10.66 -11.91 14.78
N ALA A 194 10.57 -11.93 16.12
CA ALA A 194 10.84 -13.13 16.92
C ALA A 194 9.85 -14.25 16.60
N ALA A 195 8.55 -13.95 16.52
CA ALA A 195 7.50 -14.93 16.21
C ALA A 195 7.67 -15.56 14.81
N TYR A 196 8.09 -14.79 13.81
CA TYR A 196 8.40 -15.33 12.49
C TYR A 196 9.65 -16.21 12.52
N GLY A 197 10.70 -15.80 13.28
CA GLY A 197 11.88 -16.63 13.51
C GLY A 197 11.53 -17.97 14.17
N GLU A 198 10.65 -17.97 15.18
CA GLU A 198 10.14 -19.17 15.82
C GLU A 198 9.36 -20.06 14.83
N LEU A 199 8.45 -19.47 14.05
CA LEU A 199 7.69 -20.19 13.03
C LEU A 199 8.60 -20.93 12.05
N VAL A 200 9.60 -20.25 11.50
CA VAL A 200 10.53 -20.85 10.53
C VAL A 200 11.41 -21.93 11.17
N ALA A 201 11.81 -21.74 12.42
CA ALA A 201 12.70 -22.68 13.11
C ALA A 201 11.98 -23.92 13.65
N THR A 202 10.73 -23.79 14.08
CA THR A 202 10.02 -24.83 14.87
C THR A 202 8.64 -25.20 14.31
N GLY A 203 8.09 -24.42 13.39
CA GLY A 203 6.71 -24.55 12.93
C GLY A 203 5.66 -23.95 13.88
N ASN A 204 6.07 -23.36 15.01
CA ASN A 204 5.17 -22.77 16.00
C ASN A 204 5.05 -21.26 15.78
N PHE A 205 3.87 -20.71 16.08
CA PHE A 205 3.62 -19.28 16.13
C PHE A 205 2.89 -18.95 17.43
N THR A 206 3.56 -18.24 18.34
CA THR A 206 3.03 -17.99 19.68
C THR A 206 2.55 -16.55 19.90
N ALA A 207 2.84 -15.63 18.96
CA ALA A 207 2.41 -14.25 19.06
C ALA A 207 0.87 -14.15 19.05
N GLN A 208 0.35 -13.27 19.92
CA GLN A 208 -1.07 -12.95 19.99
C GLN A 208 -1.34 -11.64 19.24
N MET A 209 -2.17 -11.69 18.20
CA MET A 209 -2.48 -10.56 17.33
C MET A 209 -3.96 -10.19 17.49
N HIS A 210 -4.26 -9.23 18.36
CA HIS A 210 -5.63 -8.80 18.69
C HIS A 210 -5.93 -7.35 18.30
N PHE A 211 -4.92 -6.60 17.87
CA PHE A 211 -5.00 -5.21 17.47
C PHE A 211 -5.76 -4.30 18.46
N PRO A 212 -5.32 -4.23 19.74
CA PRO A 212 -5.94 -3.37 20.73
C PRO A 212 -5.76 -1.87 20.40
N TYR A 213 -4.78 -1.54 19.54
CA TYR A 213 -4.50 -0.17 19.10
C TYR A 213 -4.62 -0.03 17.59
N TYR A 214 -5.08 1.15 17.15
CA TYR A 214 -4.73 1.67 15.84
C TYR A 214 -3.26 2.08 15.88
N CYS A 215 -2.54 1.84 14.80
CA CYS A 215 -1.16 2.33 14.65
C CYS A 215 -1.01 2.98 13.28
N CYS A 216 -0.49 4.20 13.23
CA CYS A 216 -0.44 5.01 12.02
C CYS A 216 0.97 5.53 11.78
N TYR A 217 1.38 5.50 10.51
CA TYR A 217 2.51 6.27 10.02
C TYR A 217 2.02 7.61 9.46
N VAL A 218 2.63 8.71 9.89
CA VAL A 218 2.34 10.06 9.39
C VAL A 218 3.65 10.72 8.99
N SER A 219 3.74 11.19 7.74
CA SER A 219 4.92 11.89 7.26
C SER A 219 4.82 13.40 7.43
N ARG A 220 5.98 14.06 7.45
CA ARG A 220 6.15 15.50 7.22
C ARG A 220 7.19 15.74 6.15
N LYS A 221 6.94 16.73 5.27
CA LYS A 221 7.91 17.21 4.29
C LYS A 221 8.41 18.59 4.70
N GLY A 222 9.73 18.78 4.78
CA GLY A 222 10.34 20.00 5.27
C GLY A 222 9.99 21.28 4.48
N VAL A 223 9.35 21.12 3.31
CA VAL A 223 8.89 22.26 2.48
C VAL A 223 7.51 22.80 2.90
N HIS A 224 6.77 22.11 3.78
CA HIS A 224 5.45 22.54 4.21
C HIS A 224 5.50 23.37 5.50
N PRO A 225 4.75 24.48 5.58
CA PRO A 225 4.63 25.29 6.79
C PRO A 225 3.61 24.66 7.75
N TYR A 226 4.06 23.77 8.62
CA TYR A 226 3.17 23.14 9.61
C TYR A 226 2.80 24.14 10.71
N ARG A 227 1.53 24.10 11.09
CA ARG A 227 0.97 24.94 12.16
C ARG A 227 1.58 24.63 13.53
N PHE A 228 1.93 23.38 13.80
CA PHE A 228 2.50 22.92 15.06
C PHE A 228 3.92 22.41 14.87
N THR A 229 4.82 22.79 15.77
CA THR A 229 6.19 22.29 15.78
C THR A 229 6.26 20.83 16.26
N HIS A 230 7.41 20.18 16.08
CA HIS A 230 7.65 18.85 16.64
C HIS A 230 7.50 18.86 18.17
N GLU A 231 8.05 19.87 18.84
CA GLU A 231 8.03 20.00 20.30
C GLU A 231 6.60 20.16 20.83
N GLU A 232 5.72 20.88 20.12
CA GLU A 232 4.32 21.02 20.49
C GLU A 232 3.55 19.71 20.32
N VAL A 233 3.82 18.95 19.26
CA VAL A 233 3.26 17.61 19.06
C VAL A 233 3.70 16.68 20.19
N MET A 234 5.01 16.64 20.50
CA MET A 234 5.56 15.80 21.57
C MET A 234 5.08 16.21 22.97
N ALA A 235 4.90 17.52 23.22
CA ALA A 235 4.36 18.00 24.50
C ALA A 235 2.92 17.52 24.74
N ARG A 236 2.13 17.39 23.67
CA ARG A 236 0.72 17.00 23.79
C ARG A 236 0.48 15.51 23.64
N TYR A 237 1.16 14.86 22.70
CA TYR A 237 0.92 13.48 22.28
C TYR A 237 2.16 12.59 22.33
N GLY A 238 3.22 13.00 23.00
CA GLY A 238 4.46 12.22 23.09
C GLY A 238 4.26 10.80 23.64
N GLY A 239 3.24 10.57 24.48
CA GLY A 239 2.88 9.23 24.98
C GLY A 239 2.26 8.31 23.90
N ASN A 240 1.74 8.88 22.80
CA ASN A 240 1.19 8.16 21.67
C ASN A 240 2.23 7.94 20.56
N VAL A 241 3.32 8.73 20.54
CA VAL A 241 4.40 8.61 19.54
C VAL A 241 5.32 7.46 19.94
N VAL A 242 5.35 6.40 19.16
CA VAL A 242 6.19 5.20 19.39
C VAL A 242 7.49 5.23 18.58
N LEU A 243 7.53 6.02 17.51
CA LEU A 243 8.73 6.30 16.73
C LEU A 243 8.63 7.71 16.12
N PHE A 244 9.75 8.41 16.11
CA PHE A 244 9.99 9.59 15.28
C PHE A 244 11.39 9.49 14.69
N GLU A 245 11.49 9.69 13.39
CA GLU A 245 12.78 9.63 12.71
C GLU A 245 12.86 10.54 11.48
N GLU A 246 14.07 10.91 11.13
CA GLU A 246 14.41 11.51 9.84
C GLU A 246 14.52 10.38 8.80
N MET A 247 13.80 10.53 7.68
CA MET A 247 13.76 9.51 6.63
C MET A 247 14.99 9.61 5.72
N PRO A 248 15.62 8.48 5.33
CA PRO A 248 16.65 8.50 4.30
C PRO A 248 16.13 9.14 3.01
N GLY A 249 16.93 10.04 2.41
CA GLY A 249 16.49 10.84 1.26
C GLY A 249 15.96 10.05 0.07
N ILE A 250 16.40 8.78 -0.10
CA ILE A 250 15.88 7.88 -1.14
C ILE A 250 14.38 7.56 -0.96
N PHE A 251 13.86 7.66 0.26
CA PHE A 251 12.44 7.41 0.57
C PHE A 251 11.62 8.69 0.72
N ALA A 252 12.27 9.86 0.77
CA ALA A 252 11.62 11.14 1.10
C ALA A 252 10.47 11.51 0.15
N ALA A 253 10.54 11.12 -1.13
CA ALA A 253 9.50 11.39 -2.11
C ALA A 253 8.14 10.77 -1.71
N ILE A 254 8.15 9.58 -1.07
CA ILE A 254 6.95 8.84 -0.65
C ILE A 254 6.73 9.01 0.86
N MET A 255 7.78 8.76 1.65
CA MET A 255 7.69 8.68 3.11
C MET A 255 7.88 10.03 3.81
N GLY A 256 8.12 11.14 3.07
CA GLY A 256 8.44 12.45 3.65
C GLY A 256 9.87 12.56 4.16
N ASP A 257 10.24 13.73 4.66
CA ASP A 257 11.56 13.96 5.24
C ASP A 257 11.63 13.49 6.70
N PHE A 258 10.47 13.52 7.40
CA PHE A 258 10.31 13.05 8.78
C PHE A 258 9.09 12.12 8.85
N GLY A 259 9.21 11.08 9.66
CA GLY A 259 8.15 10.11 9.93
C GLY A 259 7.81 10.02 11.41
N TYR A 260 6.51 10.06 11.71
CA TYR A 260 5.96 9.71 13.01
C TYR A 260 5.26 8.37 12.90
N VAL A 261 5.52 7.46 13.84
CA VAL A 261 4.63 6.33 14.09
C VAL A 261 3.92 6.60 15.40
N ILE A 262 2.60 6.59 15.34
CA ILE A 262 1.74 6.88 16.48
C ILE A 262 0.79 5.72 16.72
N ARG A 263 0.38 5.51 17.97
CA ARG A 263 -0.67 4.57 18.32
C ARG A 263 -1.71 5.18 19.24
N ALA A 264 -2.96 4.76 19.09
CA ALA A 264 -4.08 5.17 19.91
C ALA A 264 -5.09 4.03 20.06
N ALA A 265 -5.75 3.94 21.22
CA ALA A 265 -6.81 2.95 21.44
C ALA A 265 -8.10 3.34 20.70
N GLU A 266 -8.35 4.64 20.55
CA GLU A 266 -9.55 5.17 19.93
C GLU A 266 -9.25 5.82 18.58
N TYR A 267 -10.13 5.58 17.60
CA TYR A 267 -9.96 6.12 16.24
C TYR A 267 -9.96 7.65 16.21
N GLN A 268 -10.84 8.29 17.00
CA GLN A 268 -10.90 9.75 17.03
C GLN A 268 -9.61 10.36 17.59
N GLU A 269 -9.02 9.75 18.63
CA GLU A 269 -7.72 10.18 19.16
C GLU A 269 -6.63 10.07 18.11
N LEU A 270 -6.60 8.96 17.35
CA LEU A 270 -5.65 8.79 16.24
C LEU A 270 -5.79 9.92 15.23
N MET A 271 -7.03 10.25 14.80
CA MET A 271 -7.29 11.30 13.82
C MET A 271 -6.91 12.69 14.34
N ASP A 272 -7.13 12.97 15.63
CA ASP A 272 -6.73 14.23 16.25
C ASP A 272 -5.20 14.41 16.26
N ILE A 273 -4.46 13.34 16.53
CA ILE A 273 -2.99 13.34 16.48
C ILE A 273 -2.50 13.52 15.03
N ILE A 274 -3.06 12.78 14.08
CA ILE A 274 -2.73 12.93 12.66
C ILE A 274 -2.96 14.37 12.21
N HIS A 275 -4.10 14.95 12.58
CA HIS A 275 -4.41 16.34 12.24
C HIS A 275 -3.37 17.30 12.82
N MET A 276 -3.00 17.15 14.09
CA MET A 276 -1.99 18.03 14.70
C MET A 276 -0.61 17.88 14.03
N ILE A 277 -0.25 16.68 13.58
CA ILE A 277 1.01 16.45 12.88
C ILE A 277 0.99 17.07 11.47
N SER A 278 -0.12 16.96 10.74
CA SER A 278 -0.17 17.22 9.30
C SER A 278 -0.79 18.57 8.89
N VAL A 279 -1.46 19.28 9.80
CA VAL A 279 -2.11 20.57 9.45
C VAL A 279 -1.07 21.63 9.13
N THR A 280 -1.23 22.27 7.98
CA THR A 280 -0.42 23.42 7.53
C THR A 280 -1.11 24.75 7.86
N GLU A 281 -0.35 25.86 7.81
CA GLU A 281 -0.85 27.23 7.99
C GLU A 281 -1.85 27.63 6.90
#